data_29b5a2efe0d4074b466cab88eb8f8cd0
#
_entry.id   29b5a2efe0d4074b466cab88eb8f8cd0
#
_cell.length_a   1.000
_cell.length_b   1.000
_cell.length_c   1.000
_cell.angle_alpha   90.00
_cell.angle_beta   90.00
_cell.angle_gamma   90.00
#
_symmetry.space_group_name_H-M   'P 1'
#
loop_
_entity.id
_entity.type
_entity.pdbx_description
1 polymer ?
#
loop_
_entity_poly.entity_id
_entity_poly.type
_entity_poly.pdbx_seq_one_letter_code
_entity_poly.pdbx_strand_id
1 'polypeptide(L)'
;MEQNNIPTEQGLTTEKVIDPLFASFCILVVDDSRTLRRILIRELNSLGFQNILEAADGVEAIATVRSKSIDLMLLDMEMPELDGLGVLTELKSDDTYKSLPIIVISGADQFEKTIKCIEIGAEDYLPKPFDPILLRARIFSSLEKKRLRDLDQKHLAMLNHEKELLEVEQLKTEKLMLNILPRPIADRLKRGEKNISGSYPDVTILFSDLVGFTKMSSQTSATDLVKLLNDLFTRFDKRADALGVEKIKTIGDAYMAVAGLPIPRPDHAQLCADL
;
A
#
# COMPACT_ATOMS: atom_id res chain seq x y z
N MET A 1 -43.48 -38.92 49.30
CA MET A 1 -43.68 -39.16 47.85
C MET A 1 -43.52 -37.87 47.14
N GLU A 2 -42.29 -37.55 46.81
CA GLU A 2 -41.92 -36.35 46.00
C GLU A 2 -41.70 -36.82 44.57
N GLN A 3 -42.51 -36.26 43.67
CA GLN A 3 -42.44 -36.53 42.25
C GLN A 3 -41.35 -35.64 41.65
N ASN A 4 -40.24 -36.25 41.19
CA ASN A 4 -39.20 -35.62 40.39
C ASN A 4 -39.79 -35.26 39.02
N ASN A 5 -39.94 -33.99 38.77
CA ASN A 5 -40.29 -33.42 37.48
C ASN A 5 -38.99 -33.15 36.72
N ILE A 6 -38.66 -33.99 35.73
CA ILE A 6 -37.56 -33.80 34.80
C ILE A 6 -38.02 -32.78 33.74
N PRO A 7 -37.33 -31.67 33.53
CA PRO A 7 -37.68 -30.75 32.45
C PRO A 7 -37.30 -31.39 31.11
N THR A 8 -38.29 -31.51 30.24
CA THR A 8 -38.14 -31.91 28.82
C THR A 8 -37.22 -30.93 28.11
N GLU A 9 -36.22 -31.45 27.45
CA GLU A 9 -35.35 -30.71 26.54
C GLU A 9 -36.21 -30.01 25.48
N GLN A 10 -36.34 -28.68 25.61
CA GLN A 10 -36.85 -27.83 24.56
C GLN A 10 -35.74 -27.72 23.51
N GLY A 11 -36.07 -28.17 22.30
CA GLY A 11 -35.15 -28.16 21.14
C GLY A 11 -34.60 -26.76 20.91
N LEU A 12 -33.29 -26.68 20.99
CA LEU A 12 -32.48 -25.56 20.47
C LEU A 12 -32.56 -25.55 18.94
N THR A 13 -33.60 -24.91 18.41
CA THR A 13 -33.55 -24.37 17.05
C THR A 13 -32.57 -23.19 17.06
N THR A 14 -31.31 -23.48 16.98
CA THR A 14 -30.32 -22.45 16.62
C THR A 14 -30.57 -22.05 15.16
N GLU A 15 -31.40 -21.07 14.91
CA GLU A 15 -31.28 -20.23 13.73
C GLU A 15 -29.87 -19.64 13.76
N LYS A 16 -28.97 -20.31 13.07
CA LYS A 16 -27.60 -19.76 12.89
C LYS A 16 -27.70 -18.61 11.91
N VAL A 17 -27.98 -17.43 12.45
CA VAL A 17 -27.84 -16.17 11.72
C VAL A 17 -26.39 -16.12 11.23
N ILE A 18 -26.21 -16.11 9.91
CA ILE A 18 -24.91 -15.89 9.30
C ILE A 18 -24.37 -14.56 9.80
N ASP A 19 -23.08 -14.46 10.08
CA ASP A 19 -22.44 -13.16 10.34
C ASP A 19 -22.81 -12.20 9.19
N PRO A 20 -23.42 -11.04 9.47
CA PRO A 20 -23.83 -10.08 8.46
C PRO A 20 -22.71 -9.73 7.45
N LEU A 21 -21.47 -9.88 7.87
CA LEU A 21 -20.28 -9.70 7.05
C LEU A 21 -20.23 -10.68 5.86
N PHE A 22 -20.63 -11.94 6.06
CA PHE A 22 -20.62 -12.94 4.99
C PHE A 22 -21.86 -12.87 4.09
N ALA A 23 -22.97 -12.31 4.58
CA ALA A 23 -24.20 -12.18 3.80
C ALA A 23 -24.03 -11.29 2.55
N SER A 24 -23.07 -10.38 2.56
CA SER A 24 -22.78 -9.48 1.43
C SER A 24 -21.92 -10.10 0.33
N PHE A 25 -21.26 -11.24 0.59
CA PHE A 25 -20.35 -11.87 -0.37
C PHE A 25 -21.11 -12.45 -1.56
N CYS A 26 -20.51 -12.29 -2.74
CA CYS A 26 -21.04 -12.81 -4.01
C CYS A 26 -20.43 -14.18 -4.31
N ILE A 27 -21.27 -15.21 -4.37
CA ILE A 27 -20.86 -16.58 -4.69
C ILE A 27 -21.31 -16.94 -6.09
N LEU A 28 -20.37 -17.39 -6.92
CA LEU A 28 -20.68 -17.94 -8.25
C LEU A 28 -20.74 -19.46 -8.18
N VAL A 29 -21.87 -20.05 -8.60
CA VAL A 29 -22.08 -21.49 -8.72
C VAL A 29 -22.00 -21.88 -10.18
N VAL A 30 -21.04 -22.75 -10.51
CA VAL A 30 -20.75 -23.20 -11.88
C VAL A 30 -20.91 -24.72 -11.97
N ASP A 31 -21.88 -25.21 -12.70
CA ASP A 31 -22.16 -26.64 -12.91
C ASP A 31 -23.08 -26.75 -14.12
N ASP A 32 -22.90 -27.69 -15.01
CA ASP A 32 -23.75 -27.86 -16.20
C ASP A 32 -25.14 -28.43 -15.84
N SER A 33 -25.24 -29.18 -14.73
CA SER A 33 -26.48 -29.72 -14.21
C SER A 33 -27.33 -28.65 -13.52
N ARG A 34 -28.41 -28.23 -14.14
CA ARG A 34 -29.39 -27.31 -13.53
C ARG A 34 -29.91 -27.79 -12.17
N THR A 35 -29.98 -29.12 -11.97
CA THR A 35 -30.47 -29.72 -10.72
C THR A 35 -29.44 -29.50 -9.62
N LEU A 36 -28.15 -29.72 -9.87
CA LEU A 36 -27.08 -29.52 -8.91
C LEU A 36 -26.91 -28.04 -8.58
N ARG A 37 -26.96 -27.13 -9.57
CA ARG A 37 -26.93 -25.68 -9.31
C ARG A 37 -28.06 -25.27 -8.34
N ARG A 38 -29.29 -25.75 -8.56
CA ARG A 38 -30.42 -25.44 -7.67
C ARG A 38 -30.24 -25.99 -6.26
N ILE A 39 -29.65 -27.16 -6.10
CA ILE A 39 -29.35 -27.73 -4.78
C ILE A 39 -28.33 -26.85 -4.07
N LEU A 40 -27.22 -26.52 -4.72
CA LEU A 40 -26.19 -25.64 -4.17
C LEU A 40 -26.74 -24.26 -3.80
N ILE A 41 -27.51 -23.64 -4.69
CA ILE A 41 -28.14 -22.32 -4.42
C ILE A 41 -29.09 -22.40 -3.21
N ARG A 42 -29.88 -23.49 -3.10
CA ARG A 42 -30.75 -23.66 -1.94
C ARG A 42 -29.96 -23.79 -0.64
N GLU A 43 -28.87 -24.57 -0.64
CA GLU A 43 -27.99 -24.71 0.52
C GLU A 43 -27.33 -23.37 0.89
N LEU A 44 -26.82 -22.62 -0.10
CA LEU A 44 -26.24 -21.28 0.13
C LEU A 44 -27.26 -20.29 0.69
N ASN A 45 -28.50 -20.29 0.15
CA ASN A 45 -29.58 -19.45 0.70
C ASN A 45 -29.94 -19.85 2.15
N SER A 46 -29.93 -21.16 2.47
CA SER A 46 -30.17 -21.65 3.83
C SER A 46 -29.05 -21.22 4.81
N LEU A 47 -27.84 -20.99 4.31
CA LEU A 47 -26.73 -20.44 5.05
C LEU A 47 -26.79 -18.92 5.18
N GLY A 48 -27.70 -18.23 4.50
CA GLY A 48 -27.93 -16.79 4.58
C GLY A 48 -27.25 -15.94 3.50
N PHE A 49 -26.61 -16.56 2.50
CA PHE A 49 -26.05 -15.82 1.35
C PHE A 49 -27.19 -15.32 0.46
N GLN A 50 -27.12 -14.04 0.07
CA GLN A 50 -28.15 -13.39 -0.76
C GLN A 50 -27.67 -13.11 -2.19
N ASN A 51 -26.35 -12.95 -2.38
CA ASN A 51 -25.76 -12.62 -3.66
C ASN A 51 -25.17 -13.89 -4.30
N ILE A 52 -26.03 -14.66 -4.99
CA ILE A 52 -25.62 -15.90 -5.63
C ILE A 52 -25.84 -15.74 -7.14
N LEU A 53 -24.78 -15.99 -7.89
CA LEU A 53 -24.78 -16.03 -9.35
C LEU A 53 -24.63 -17.47 -9.81
N GLU A 54 -25.12 -17.77 -11.02
CA GLU A 54 -24.97 -19.09 -11.62
C GLU A 54 -24.39 -18.97 -13.03
N ALA A 55 -23.63 -19.99 -13.43
CA ALA A 55 -23.18 -20.21 -14.78
C ALA A 55 -23.37 -21.69 -15.15
N ALA A 56 -23.71 -21.96 -16.39
CA ALA A 56 -24.02 -23.32 -16.86
C ALA A 56 -22.82 -24.02 -17.49
N ASP A 57 -21.74 -23.29 -17.77
CA ASP A 57 -20.50 -23.80 -18.34
C ASP A 57 -19.29 -22.93 -17.97
N GLY A 58 -18.10 -23.38 -18.36
CA GLY A 58 -16.86 -22.67 -18.05
C GLY A 58 -16.70 -21.33 -18.76
N VAL A 59 -17.26 -21.19 -19.97
CA VAL A 59 -17.18 -19.95 -20.77
C VAL A 59 -18.03 -18.87 -20.11
N GLU A 60 -19.27 -19.19 -19.72
CA GLU A 60 -20.15 -18.30 -18.98
C GLU A 60 -19.55 -17.92 -17.61
N ALA A 61 -18.89 -18.88 -16.94
CA ALA A 61 -18.22 -18.63 -15.68
C ALA A 61 -17.12 -17.57 -15.80
N ILE A 62 -16.24 -17.69 -16.80
CA ILE A 62 -15.17 -16.72 -17.05
C ILE A 62 -15.74 -15.35 -17.42
N ALA A 63 -16.76 -15.30 -18.30
CA ALA A 63 -17.43 -14.05 -18.66
C ALA A 63 -18.05 -13.36 -17.43
N THR A 64 -18.64 -14.14 -16.53
CA THR A 64 -19.24 -13.64 -15.28
C THR A 64 -18.18 -13.06 -14.34
N VAL A 65 -17.04 -13.77 -14.12
CA VAL A 65 -15.93 -13.29 -13.30
C VAL A 65 -15.32 -11.99 -13.85
N ARG A 66 -15.21 -11.87 -15.18
CA ARG A 66 -14.68 -10.65 -15.82
C ARG A 66 -15.61 -9.45 -15.73
N SER A 67 -16.92 -9.68 -15.61
CA SER A 67 -17.93 -8.62 -15.59
C SER A 67 -18.42 -8.25 -14.19
N LYS A 68 -18.23 -9.10 -13.20
CA LYS A 68 -18.74 -8.94 -11.83
C LYS A 68 -17.68 -9.28 -10.80
N SER A 69 -17.76 -8.63 -9.63
CA SER A 69 -16.90 -8.98 -8.49
C SER A 69 -17.44 -10.23 -7.82
N ILE A 70 -16.63 -11.28 -7.79
CA ILE A 70 -16.96 -12.58 -7.19
C ILE A 70 -16.05 -12.79 -5.96
N ASP A 71 -16.63 -13.24 -4.87
CA ASP A 71 -15.90 -13.50 -3.63
C ASP A 71 -15.53 -14.97 -3.45
N LEU A 72 -16.30 -15.88 -4.02
CA LEU A 72 -16.05 -17.32 -4.01
C LEU A 72 -16.68 -17.95 -5.26
N MET A 73 -15.98 -18.93 -5.84
CA MET A 73 -16.54 -19.76 -6.91
C MET A 73 -16.66 -21.21 -6.42
N LEU A 74 -17.83 -21.82 -6.64
CA LEU A 74 -18.05 -23.25 -6.56
C LEU A 74 -18.05 -23.77 -8.00
N LEU A 75 -17.07 -24.61 -8.36
CA LEU A 75 -16.77 -24.98 -9.74
C LEU A 75 -16.87 -26.49 -9.94
N ASP A 76 -17.77 -26.92 -10.79
CA ASP A 76 -17.77 -28.31 -11.23
C ASP A 76 -16.59 -28.64 -12.12
N MET A 77 -16.11 -29.87 -12.01
CA MET A 77 -15.00 -30.38 -12.81
C MET A 77 -15.40 -30.80 -14.21
N GLU A 78 -16.59 -31.35 -14.38
CA GLU A 78 -17.05 -31.91 -15.65
C GLU A 78 -18.15 -31.02 -16.25
N MET A 79 -17.77 -30.27 -17.23
CA MET A 79 -18.68 -29.39 -17.99
C MET A 79 -18.34 -29.45 -19.48
N PRO A 80 -19.34 -29.24 -20.34
CA PRO A 80 -19.11 -29.14 -21.79
C PRO A 80 -18.31 -27.88 -22.12
N GLU A 81 -17.69 -27.84 -23.28
CA GLU A 81 -16.92 -26.75 -23.88
C GLU A 81 -15.63 -26.42 -23.14
N LEU A 82 -15.71 -25.91 -21.92
CA LEU A 82 -14.57 -25.61 -21.05
C LEU A 82 -14.81 -26.27 -19.69
N ASP A 83 -14.02 -27.28 -19.38
CA ASP A 83 -14.08 -28.01 -18.10
C ASP A 83 -13.55 -27.20 -16.92
N GLY A 84 -13.79 -27.67 -15.69
CA GLY A 84 -13.36 -26.98 -14.46
C GLY A 84 -11.85 -26.78 -14.38
N LEU A 85 -11.05 -27.70 -14.91
CA LEU A 85 -9.59 -27.57 -14.93
C LEU A 85 -9.16 -26.42 -15.86
N GLY A 86 -9.82 -26.29 -17.02
CA GLY A 86 -9.59 -25.19 -17.96
C GLY A 86 -9.93 -23.83 -17.35
N VAL A 87 -11.12 -23.71 -16.72
CA VAL A 87 -11.54 -22.49 -16.00
C VAL A 87 -10.54 -22.11 -14.92
N LEU A 88 -10.14 -23.07 -14.09
CA LEU A 88 -9.18 -22.85 -13.02
C LEU A 88 -7.83 -22.37 -13.55
N THR A 89 -7.31 -23.04 -14.59
CA THR A 89 -6.03 -22.70 -15.20
C THR A 89 -6.05 -21.28 -15.76
N GLU A 90 -7.11 -20.90 -16.47
CA GLU A 90 -7.25 -19.55 -17.04
C GLU A 90 -7.31 -18.49 -15.95
N LEU A 91 -8.14 -18.66 -14.93
CA LEU A 91 -8.28 -17.67 -13.87
C LEU A 91 -7.04 -17.58 -12.98
N LYS A 92 -6.32 -18.67 -12.71
CA LYS A 92 -5.11 -18.66 -11.88
C LYS A 92 -3.87 -18.16 -12.60
N SER A 93 -3.88 -18.18 -13.95
CA SER A 93 -2.82 -17.57 -14.76
C SER A 93 -2.94 -16.04 -14.89
N ASP A 94 -4.10 -15.47 -14.59
CA ASP A 94 -4.35 -14.01 -14.62
C ASP A 94 -4.14 -13.40 -13.23
N ASP A 95 -3.21 -12.46 -13.14
CA ASP A 95 -2.88 -11.76 -11.88
C ASP A 95 -4.08 -11.07 -11.23
N THR A 96 -5.09 -10.70 -12.02
CA THR A 96 -6.31 -10.05 -11.53
C THR A 96 -7.20 -11.01 -10.75
N TYR A 97 -7.27 -12.28 -11.21
CA TYR A 97 -8.20 -13.27 -10.67
C TYR A 97 -7.54 -14.39 -9.86
N LYS A 98 -6.21 -14.49 -9.86
CA LYS A 98 -5.49 -15.57 -9.15
C LYS A 98 -5.82 -15.66 -7.67
N SER A 99 -6.21 -14.56 -7.03
CA SER A 99 -6.58 -14.50 -5.61
C SER A 99 -8.03 -14.93 -5.34
N LEU A 100 -8.88 -15.09 -6.38
CA LEU A 100 -10.26 -15.57 -6.25
C LEU A 100 -10.26 -16.98 -5.65
N PRO A 101 -10.88 -17.22 -4.48
CA PRO A 101 -11.00 -18.56 -3.95
C PRO A 101 -11.96 -19.39 -4.82
N ILE A 102 -11.50 -20.58 -5.20
CA ILE A 102 -12.25 -21.53 -6.03
C ILE A 102 -12.29 -22.85 -5.28
N ILE A 103 -13.50 -23.32 -4.95
CA ILE A 103 -13.75 -24.67 -4.42
C ILE A 103 -14.22 -25.52 -5.57
N VAL A 104 -13.44 -26.56 -5.87
CA VAL A 104 -13.74 -27.50 -6.94
C VAL A 104 -14.69 -28.57 -6.44
N ILE A 105 -15.76 -28.88 -7.20
CA ILE A 105 -16.70 -29.96 -6.90
C ILE A 105 -16.43 -31.10 -7.87
N SER A 106 -16.12 -32.31 -7.37
CA SER A 106 -15.66 -33.42 -8.20
C SER A 106 -16.30 -34.75 -7.83
N GLY A 107 -16.44 -35.67 -8.79
CA GLY A 107 -16.83 -37.04 -8.53
C GLY A 107 -15.75 -37.85 -7.79
N ALA A 108 -16.14 -38.98 -7.19
CA ALA A 108 -15.22 -39.84 -6.41
C ALA A 108 -14.12 -40.48 -7.26
N ASP A 109 -14.34 -40.63 -8.57
CA ASP A 109 -13.44 -41.20 -9.57
C ASP A 109 -12.41 -40.19 -10.12
N GLN A 110 -12.49 -38.90 -9.74
CA GLN A 110 -11.69 -37.80 -10.27
C GLN A 110 -10.54 -37.37 -9.35
N PHE A 111 -10.07 -38.23 -8.50
CA PHE A 111 -9.06 -37.91 -7.48
C PHE A 111 -7.78 -37.31 -8.06
N GLU A 112 -7.24 -37.86 -9.16
CA GLU A 112 -6.03 -37.33 -9.81
C GLU A 112 -6.25 -35.91 -10.39
N LYS A 113 -7.41 -35.66 -10.99
CA LYS A 113 -7.77 -34.31 -11.49
C LYS A 113 -7.91 -33.31 -10.35
N THR A 114 -8.47 -33.74 -9.23
CA THR A 114 -8.63 -32.91 -8.02
C THR A 114 -7.27 -32.49 -7.45
N ILE A 115 -6.29 -33.39 -7.39
CA ILE A 115 -4.91 -33.05 -6.97
C ILE A 115 -4.33 -31.96 -7.88
N LYS A 116 -4.44 -32.12 -9.20
CA LYS A 116 -3.98 -31.10 -10.16
C LYS A 116 -4.64 -29.74 -9.93
N CYS A 117 -5.92 -29.72 -9.60
CA CYS A 117 -6.61 -28.46 -9.28
C CYS A 117 -6.01 -27.76 -8.06
N ILE A 118 -5.70 -28.51 -7.00
CA ILE A 118 -5.04 -27.94 -5.82
C ILE A 118 -3.64 -27.40 -6.17
N GLU A 119 -2.86 -28.14 -6.98
CA GLU A 119 -1.54 -27.71 -7.45
C GLU A 119 -1.59 -26.42 -8.28
N ILE A 120 -2.64 -26.24 -9.10
CA ILE A 120 -2.86 -25.03 -9.91
C ILE A 120 -3.32 -23.85 -9.03
N GLY A 121 -3.89 -24.12 -7.85
CA GLY A 121 -4.28 -23.11 -6.89
C GLY A 121 -5.77 -23.04 -6.57
N ALA A 122 -6.50 -24.16 -6.72
CA ALA A 122 -7.81 -24.26 -6.10
C ALA A 122 -7.68 -24.11 -4.59
N GLU A 123 -8.59 -23.36 -3.97
CA GLU A 123 -8.57 -23.12 -2.52
C GLU A 123 -8.89 -24.40 -1.73
N ASP A 124 -9.82 -25.21 -2.28
CA ASP A 124 -10.29 -26.45 -1.67
C ASP A 124 -11.07 -27.31 -2.69
N TYR A 125 -11.50 -28.50 -2.26
CA TYR A 125 -12.36 -29.36 -3.05
C TYR A 125 -13.51 -29.95 -2.24
N LEU A 126 -14.60 -30.34 -2.93
CA LEU A 126 -15.80 -30.94 -2.37
C LEU A 126 -16.19 -32.18 -3.19
N PRO A 127 -16.23 -33.39 -2.60
CA PRO A 127 -16.62 -34.60 -3.34
C PRO A 127 -18.13 -34.67 -3.59
N LYS A 128 -18.53 -35.17 -4.76
CA LYS A 128 -19.91 -35.54 -5.08
C LYS A 128 -20.18 -36.99 -4.66
N PRO A 129 -21.30 -37.32 -3.97
CA PRO A 129 -22.30 -36.41 -3.41
C PRO A 129 -21.74 -35.66 -2.19
N PHE A 130 -22.02 -34.36 -2.11
CA PHE A 130 -21.48 -33.54 -1.03
C PHE A 130 -22.37 -33.56 0.23
N ASP A 131 -21.69 -33.55 1.37
CA ASP A 131 -22.33 -33.34 2.66
C ASP A 131 -22.57 -31.84 2.91
N PRO A 132 -23.79 -31.39 3.27
CA PRO A 132 -24.07 -29.97 3.56
C PRO A 132 -23.20 -29.38 4.67
N ILE A 133 -22.80 -30.17 5.68
CA ILE A 133 -21.93 -29.73 6.76
C ILE A 133 -20.53 -29.43 6.21
N LEU A 134 -20.02 -30.31 5.35
CA LEU A 134 -18.72 -30.15 4.72
C LEU A 134 -18.73 -28.96 3.76
N LEU A 135 -19.75 -28.82 2.91
CA LEU A 135 -19.94 -27.67 2.02
C LEU A 135 -19.87 -26.35 2.83
N ARG A 136 -20.63 -26.28 3.91
CA ARG A 136 -20.63 -25.13 4.81
C ARG A 136 -19.25 -24.83 5.35
N ALA A 137 -18.56 -25.83 5.91
CA ALA A 137 -17.23 -25.66 6.52
C ALA A 137 -16.21 -25.13 5.51
N ARG A 138 -16.22 -25.65 4.27
CA ARG A 138 -15.32 -25.22 3.19
C ARG A 138 -15.59 -23.78 2.74
N ILE A 139 -16.85 -23.43 2.54
CA ILE A 139 -17.25 -22.07 2.15
C ILE A 139 -16.76 -21.05 3.19
N PHE A 140 -17.11 -21.26 4.48
CA PHE A 140 -16.72 -20.31 5.52
C PHE A 140 -15.21 -20.22 5.72
N SER A 141 -14.48 -21.34 5.64
CA SER A 141 -13.02 -21.34 5.70
C SER A 141 -12.41 -20.54 4.55
N SER A 142 -12.90 -20.73 3.32
CA SER A 142 -12.38 -20.03 2.14
C SER A 142 -12.71 -18.54 2.16
N LEU A 143 -13.91 -18.16 2.59
CA LEU A 143 -14.32 -16.76 2.71
C LEU A 143 -13.57 -16.04 3.83
N GLU A 144 -13.31 -16.70 4.97
CA GLU A 144 -12.52 -16.12 6.04
C GLU A 144 -11.07 -15.87 5.61
N LYS A 145 -10.45 -16.83 4.92
CA LYS A 145 -9.11 -16.63 4.34
C LYS A 145 -9.08 -15.47 3.36
N LYS A 146 -10.11 -15.34 2.50
CA LYS A 146 -10.24 -14.19 1.59
C LYS A 146 -10.34 -12.89 2.36
N ARG A 147 -11.21 -12.82 3.36
CA ARG A 147 -11.39 -11.64 4.21
C ARG A 147 -10.08 -11.17 4.84
N LEU A 148 -9.32 -12.11 5.39
CA LEU A 148 -8.01 -11.80 5.98
C LEU A 148 -7.01 -11.29 4.94
N ARG A 149 -6.94 -11.92 3.77
CA ARG A 149 -6.09 -11.44 2.66
C ARG A 149 -6.46 -10.02 2.21
N ASP A 150 -7.75 -9.76 2.04
CA ASP A 150 -8.25 -8.43 1.63
C ASP A 150 -7.94 -7.35 2.70
N LEU A 151 -8.02 -7.72 3.99
CA LEU A 151 -7.67 -6.84 5.10
C LEU A 151 -6.16 -6.53 5.10
N ASP A 152 -5.31 -7.53 4.94
CA ASP A 152 -3.87 -7.37 4.89
C ASP A 152 -3.44 -6.49 3.71
N GLN A 153 -4.05 -6.68 2.54
CA GLN A 153 -3.79 -5.83 1.37
C GLN A 153 -4.17 -4.36 1.63
N LYS A 154 -5.31 -4.11 2.28
CA LYS A 154 -5.72 -2.76 2.66
C LYS A 154 -4.75 -2.13 3.65
N HIS A 155 -4.30 -2.88 4.66
CA HIS A 155 -3.32 -2.39 5.62
C HIS A 155 -1.99 -2.05 4.96
N LEU A 156 -1.50 -2.92 4.06
CA LEU A 156 -0.26 -2.66 3.30
C LEU A 156 -0.37 -1.40 2.44
N ALA A 157 -1.51 -1.21 1.76
CA ALA A 157 -1.75 0.00 0.97
C ALA A 157 -1.76 1.27 1.82
N MET A 158 -2.39 1.22 3.02
CA MET A 158 -2.39 2.33 3.97
C MET A 158 -0.99 2.66 4.49
N LEU A 159 -0.23 1.64 4.90
CA LEU A 159 1.14 1.81 5.40
C LEU A 159 2.07 2.39 4.32
N ASN A 160 1.95 1.96 3.07
CA ASN A 160 2.72 2.50 1.96
C ASN A 160 2.38 3.98 1.71
N HIS A 161 1.11 4.34 1.76
CA HIS A 161 0.69 5.73 1.60
C HIS A 161 1.20 6.63 2.74
N GLU A 162 1.11 6.16 3.99
CA GLU A 162 1.64 6.89 5.16
C GLU A 162 3.16 7.07 5.05
N LYS A 163 3.88 6.04 4.62
CA LYS A 163 5.32 6.10 4.39
C LYS A 163 5.68 7.16 3.33
N GLU A 164 4.97 7.21 2.21
CA GLU A 164 5.19 8.23 1.16
C GLU A 164 4.98 9.66 1.70
N LEU A 165 3.94 9.87 2.50
CA LEU A 165 3.68 11.18 3.13
C LEU A 165 4.81 11.58 4.08
N LEU A 166 5.29 10.64 4.91
CA LEU A 166 6.41 10.88 5.83
C LEU A 166 7.71 11.20 5.10
N GLU A 167 8.01 10.51 4.01
CA GLU A 167 9.19 10.80 3.18
C GLU A 167 9.14 12.21 2.58
N VAL A 168 7.98 12.63 2.09
CA VAL A 168 7.78 14.00 1.57
C VAL A 168 7.98 15.05 2.67
N GLU A 169 7.45 14.81 3.87
CA GLU A 169 7.60 15.71 5.01
C GLU A 169 9.05 15.79 5.49
N GLN A 170 9.74 14.66 5.56
CA GLN A 170 11.16 14.62 5.91
C GLN A 170 12.03 15.41 4.90
N LEU A 171 11.76 15.26 3.60
CA LEU A 171 12.46 16.02 2.56
C LEU A 171 12.23 17.53 2.69
N LYS A 172 11.01 17.96 3.01
CA LYS A 172 10.69 19.37 3.26
C LYS A 172 11.46 19.90 4.49
N THR A 173 11.45 19.14 5.57
CA THR A 173 12.14 19.50 6.82
C THR A 173 13.64 19.58 6.59
N GLU A 174 14.21 18.64 5.85
CA GLU A 174 15.63 18.65 5.50
C GLU A 174 16.01 19.87 4.67
N LYS A 175 15.22 20.20 3.64
CA LYS A 175 15.45 21.41 2.85
C LYS A 175 15.40 22.69 3.69
N LEU A 176 14.42 22.82 4.59
CA LEU A 176 14.31 23.97 5.48
C LEU A 176 15.52 24.07 6.42
N MET A 177 15.98 22.94 6.95
CA MET A 177 17.15 22.91 7.83
C MET A 177 18.43 23.29 7.08
N LEU A 178 18.60 22.81 5.85
CA LEU A 178 19.77 23.14 5.00
C LEU A 178 19.77 24.58 4.49
N ASN A 179 18.61 25.27 4.49
CA ASN A 179 18.55 26.70 4.21
C ASN A 179 19.14 27.56 5.36
N ILE A 180 19.22 26.99 6.57
CA ILE A 180 19.66 27.72 7.77
C ILE A 180 21.04 27.24 8.23
N LEU A 181 21.33 25.96 8.07
CA LEU A 181 22.54 25.31 8.60
C LEU A 181 23.33 24.63 7.50
N PRO A 182 24.66 24.75 7.51
CA PRO A 182 25.54 23.95 6.66
C PRO A 182 25.29 22.45 6.87
N ARG A 183 25.36 21.68 5.75
CA ARG A 183 25.06 20.24 5.78
C ARG A 183 25.79 19.47 6.89
N PRO A 184 27.11 19.64 7.14
CA PRO A 184 27.79 18.91 8.20
C PRO A 184 27.28 19.23 9.60
N ILE A 185 26.81 20.45 9.85
CA ILE A 185 26.21 20.85 11.11
C ILE A 185 24.81 20.23 11.25
N ALA A 186 24.03 20.26 10.18
CA ALA A 186 22.72 19.61 10.11
C ALA A 186 22.82 18.11 10.40
N ASP A 187 23.82 17.43 9.83
CA ASP A 187 24.04 15.99 10.05
C ASP A 187 24.47 15.66 11.48
N ARG A 188 25.23 16.54 12.14
CA ARG A 188 25.58 16.40 13.54
C ARG A 188 24.37 16.59 14.47
N LEU A 189 23.51 17.56 14.18
CA LEU A 189 22.25 17.76 14.89
C LEU A 189 21.29 16.58 14.72
N LYS A 190 21.17 16.03 13.50
CA LYS A 190 20.37 14.82 13.26
C LYS A 190 20.86 13.60 14.07
N ARG A 191 22.14 13.51 14.33
CA ARG A 191 22.74 12.48 15.21
C ARG A 191 22.54 12.74 16.71
N GLY A 192 21.87 13.85 17.06
CA GLY A 192 21.56 14.19 18.46
C GLY A 192 22.69 14.93 19.21
N GLU A 193 23.69 15.46 18.51
CA GLU A 193 24.74 16.27 19.13
C GLU A 193 24.15 17.60 19.60
N LYS A 194 24.17 17.85 20.90
CA LYS A 194 23.57 19.05 21.51
C LYS A 194 24.49 20.29 21.49
N ASN A 195 25.81 20.07 21.54
CA ASN A 195 26.81 21.13 21.55
C ASN A 195 27.74 20.95 20.35
N ILE A 196 27.47 21.70 19.29
CA ILE A 196 28.27 21.65 18.07
C ILE A 196 29.24 22.81 18.11
N SER A 197 30.48 22.54 18.49
CA SER A 197 31.60 23.50 18.43
C SER A 197 32.75 22.87 17.65
N GLY A 198 33.55 23.72 17.01
CA GLY A 198 34.74 23.30 16.28
C GLY A 198 35.71 24.47 16.18
N SER A 199 37.02 24.18 16.17
CA SER A 199 38.06 25.17 15.92
C SER A 199 38.68 24.84 14.54
N TYR A 200 38.77 25.82 13.70
CA TYR A 200 39.33 25.73 12.36
C TYR A 200 40.49 26.70 12.25
N PRO A 201 41.74 26.22 12.27
CA PRO A 201 42.92 27.08 12.35
C PRO A 201 43.17 27.92 11.07
N ASP A 202 42.82 27.31 9.90
CA ASP A 202 43.13 27.93 8.61
C ASP A 202 41.85 28.11 7.80
N VAL A 203 41.21 29.27 7.91
CA VAL A 203 40.00 29.66 7.17
C VAL A 203 40.11 31.08 6.65
N THR A 204 39.44 31.35 5.56
CA THR A 204 39.27 32.72 5.06
C THR A 204 37.81 33.11 5.14
N ILE A 205 37.53 34.22 5.75
CA ILE A 205 36.18 34.79 5.90
C ILE A 205 36.05 35.96 4.93
N LEU A 206 35.02 35.88 4.05
CA LEU A 206 34.64 36.95 3.13
C LEU A 206 33.44 37.71 3.68
N PHE A 207 33.58 39.04 3.73
CA PHE A 207 32.46 39.94 3.91
C PHE A 207 32.38 40.85 2.68
N SER A 208 31.21 40.86 2.03
CA SER A 208 30.93 41.84 0.98
C SER A 208 29.72 42.69 1.36
N ASP A 209 29.70 43.92 0.91
CA ASP A 209 28.64 44.91 1.20
C ASP A 209 28.28 45.70 -0.05
N LEU A 210 27.04 46.21 -0.13
CA LEU A 210 26.58 46.98 -1.28
C LEU A 210 26.85 48.46 -1.11
N VAL A 211 27.78 48.99 -1.90
CA VAL A 211 28.15 50.42 -1.87
C VAL A 211 26.91 51.27 -2.21
N GLY A 212 26.57 52.16 -1.31
CA GLY A 212 25.47 53.11 -1.49
C GLY A 212 24.08 52.51 -1.22
N PHE A 213 23.98 51.36 -0.59
CA PHE A 213 22.70 50.68 -0.29
C PHE A 213 21.72 51.56 0.48
N THR A 214 22.18 52.29 1.51
CA THR A 214 21.31 53.19 2.29
C THR A 214 20.63 54.26 1.43
N LYS A 215 21.33 54.83 0.44
CA LYS A 215 20.76 55.81 -0.48
C LYS A 215 19.80 55.14 -1.45
N MET A 216 20.15 53.97 -1.99
CA MET A 216 19.34 53.18 -2.88
C MET A 216 18.04 52.69 -2.20
N SER A 217 18.12 52.21 -1.01
CA SER A 217 16.97 51.71 -0.23
C SER A 217 15.96 52.81 0.13
N SER A 218 16.42 54.06 0.29
CA SER A 218 15.52 55.20 0.53
C SER A 218 14.77 55.66 -0.71
N GLN A 219 15.19 55.23 -1.92
CA GLN A 219 14.62 55.62 -3.21
C GLN A 219 13.90 54.50 -3.94
N THR A 220 13.92 53.28 -3.39
CA THR A 220 13.37 52.09 -4.03
C THR A 220 12.20 51.53 -3.19
N SER A 221 11.20 50.96 -3.82
CA SER A 221 10.13 50.28 -3.11
C SER A 221 10.66 49.05 -2.34
N ALA A 222 10.03 48.75 -1.20
CA ALA A 222 10.44 47.57 -0.40
C ALA A 222 10.39 46.28 -1.21
N THR A 223 9.40 46.13 -2.10
CA THR A 223 9.24 44.95 -2.96
C THR A 223 10.37 44.82 -3.98
N ASP A 224 10.78 45.94 -4.61
CA ASP A 224 11.83 45.93 -5.63
C ASP A 224 13.20 45.76 -4.97
N LEU A 225 13.39 46.31 -3.77
CA LEU A 225 14.60 46.13 -2.98
C LEU A 225 14.79 44.66 -2.62
N VAL A 226 13.75 43.98 -2.13
CA VAL A 226 13.82 42.55 -1.79
C VAL A 226 14.10 41.69 -3.04
N LYS A 227 13.49 42.02 -4.18
CA LYS A 227 13.78 41.32 -5.46
C LYS A 227 15.24 41.48 -5.87
N LEU A 228 15.77 42.71 -5.81
CA LEU A 228 17.15 43.00 -6.15
C LEU A 228 18.14 42.20 -5.27
N LEU A 229 17.91 42.21 -3.95
CA LEU A 229 18.75 41.46 -2.99
C LEU A 229 18.67 39.96 -3.25
N ASN A 230 17.47 39.42 -3.49
CA ASN A 230 17.29 37.99 -3.80
C ASN A 230 18.01 37.60 -5.09
N ASP A 231 17.91 38.39 -6.14
CA ASP A 231 18.61 38.11 -7.41
C ASP A 231 20.12 38.15 -7.25
N LEU A 232 20.63 39.15 -6.51
CA LEU A 232 22.03 39.30 -6.23
C LEU A 232 22.56 38.12 -5.42
N PHE A 233 21.94 37.87 -4.25
CA PHE A 233 22.41 36.80 -3.34
C PHE A 233 22.23 35.41 -3.94
N THR A 234 21.22 35.18 -4.80
CA THR A 234 21.11 33.93 -5.55
C THR A 234 22.30 33.70 -6.50
N ARG A 235 22.85 34.76 -7.08
CA ARG A 235 24.06 34.66 -7.93
C ARG A 235 25.30 34.36 -7.07
N PHE A 236 25.43 35.00 -5.91
CA PHE A 236 26.51 34.69 -4.96
C PHE A 236 26.40 33.26 -4.47
N ASP A 237 25.21 32.81 -4.07
CA ASP A 237 24.98 31.42 -3.61
C ASP A 237 25.43 30.40 -4.67
N LYS A 238 25.01 30.57 -5.92
CA LYS A 238 25.41 29.67 -7.03
C LYS A 238 26.95 29.66 -7.24
N ARG A 239 27.59 30.81 -7.11
CA ARG A 239 29.01 30.90 -7.28
C ARG A 239 29.79 30.30 -6.09
N ALA A 240 29.35 30.58 -4.87
CA ALA A 240 29.87 29.99 -3.65
C ALA A 240 29.78 28.47 -3.70
N ASP A 241 28.63 27.91 -4.07
CA ASP A 241 28.43 26.47 -4.26
C ASP A 241 29.39 25.88 -5.28
N ALA A 242 29.55 26.54 -6.44
CA ALA A 242 30.44 26.09 -7.51
C ALA A 242 31.93 26.08 -7.10
N LEU A 243 32.34 27.00 -6.22
CA LEU A 243 33.67 27.10 -5.68
C LEU A 243 33.90 26.27 -4.42
N GLY A 244 32.85 25.74 -3.80
CA GLY A 244 32.91 25.05 -2.52
C GLY A 244 33.24 25.99 -1.35
N VAL A 245 32.76 27.23 -1.44
CA VAL A 245 32.80 28.23 -0.38
C VAL A 245 31.49 28.16 0.39
N GLU A 246 31.56 28.07 1.71
CA GLU A 246 30.38 27.95 2.55
C GLU A 246 29.73 29.31 2.81
N LYS A 247 28.49 29.47 2.41
CA LYS A 247 27.69 30.64 2.80
C LYS A 247 27.34 30.53 4.29
N ILE A 248 27.64 31.56 5.06
CA ILE A 248 27.28 31.62 6.47
C ILE A 248 25.91 32.26 6.66
N LYS A 249 25.75 33.50 6.19
CA LYS A 249 24.49 34.26 6.26
C LYS A 249 24.56 35.55 5.43
N THR A 250 23.38 36.12 5.20
CA THR A 250 23.28 37.52 4.80
C THR A 250 22.91 38.38 5.98
N ILE A 251 23.44 39.59 6.07
CA ILE A 251 23.21 40.57 7.15
C ILE A 251 22.81 41.88 6.48
N GLY A 252 21.49 42.10 6.30
CA GLY A 252 21.01 43.23 5.52
C GLY A 252 21.42 43.10 4.03
N ASP A 253 22.27 44.03 3.59
CA ASP A 253 22.87 44.05 2.24
C ASP A 253 24.28 43.43 2.19
N ALA A 254 24.77 42.91 3.31
CA ALA A 254 26.05 42.25 3.38
C ALA A 254 25.93 40.70 3.17
N TYR A 255 26.92 40.12 2.50
CA TYR A 255 27.04 38.69 2.29
C TYR A 255 28.28 38.16 3.05
N MET A 256 28.10 37.14 3.88
CA MET A 256 29.17 36.52 4.64
C MET A 256 29.36 35.07 4.17
N ALA A 257 30.56 34.75 3.74
CA ALA A 257 30.98 33.42 3.32
C ALA A 257 32.34 33.03 3.90
N VAL A 258 32.62 31.74 3.97
CA VAL A 258 33.87 31.20 4.51
C VAL A 258 34.39 30.06 3.67
N ALA A 259 35.67 30.04 3.41
CA ALA A 259 36.34 28.89 2.81
C ALA A 259 37.31 28.24 3.81
N GLY A 260 37.49 26.92 3.75
CA GLY A 260 38.28 26.13 4.69
C GLY A 260 37.49 25.53 5.86
N LEU A 261 36.17 25.72 5.87
CA LEU A 261 35.26 25.01 6.77
C LEU A 261 33.97 24.57 6.02
N PRO A 262 33.25 23.54 6.46
CA PRO A 262 33.60 22.62 7.56
C PRO A 262 34.70 21.64 7.19
N ILE A 263 35.10 21.62 5.93
CA ILE A 263 36.18 20.77 5.40
C ILE A 263 37.42 21.65 5.22
N PRO A 264 38.54 21.40 5.93
CA PRO A 264 39.77 22.15 5.76
C PRO A 264 40.32 22.07 4.31
N ARG A 265 40.75 23.20 3.76
CA ARG A 265 41.26 23.29 2.39
C ARG A 265 42.45 24.24 2.35
N PRO A 266 43.56 23.85 1.69
CA PRO A 266 44.78 24.71 1.60
C PRO A 266 44.59 25.92 0.67
N ASP A 267 43.63 25.87 -0.26
CA ASP A 267 43.29 26.90 -1.24
C ASP A 267 42.19 27.88 -0.79
N HIS A 268 41.85 27.88 0.50
CA HIS A 268 40.74 28.66 1.07
C HIS A 268 40.84 30.17 0.74
N ALA A 269 42.04 30.77 0.73
CA ALA A 269 42.22 32.19 0.43
C ALA A 269 41.92 32.48 -1.07
N GLN A 270 42.36 31.60 -1.96
CA GLN A 270 42.17 31.75 -3.42
C GLN A 270 40.65 31.64 -3.72
N LEU A 271 39.96 30.69 -3.15
CA LEU A 271 38.50 30.50 -3.37
C LEU A 271 37.69 31.70 -2.96
N CYS A 272 38.00 32.31 -1.81
CA CYS A 272 37.37 33.55 -1.38
C CYS A 272 37.68 34.74 -2.31
N ALA A 273 38.86 34.76 -2.90
CA ALA A 273 39.23 35.79 -3.88
C ALA A 273 38.54 35.60 -5.25
N ASP A 274 38.22 34.37 -5.60
CA ASP A 274 37.52 34.01 -6.84
C ASP A 274 35.97 34.17 -6.73
N LEU A 275 35.45 34.26 -5.52
CA LEU A 275 34.02 34.48 -5.25
C LEU A 275 33.62 35.93 -5.51
#